data_f584c075f16099e661858999d7d6f95f
#
_entry.id   f584c075f16099e661858999d7d6f95f
#
_cell.length_a   1.000
_cell.length_b   1.000
_cell.length_c   1.000
_cell.angle_alpha   90.00
_cell.angle_beta   90.00
_cell.angle_gamma   90.00
#
_symmetry.space_group_name_H-M   'P 1'
#
loop_
_entity.id
_entity.type
_entity.pdbx_description
1 polymer ?
#
loop_
_entity_poly.entity_id
_entity_poly.type
_entity_poly.pdbx_seq_one_letter_code
_entity_poly.pdbx_strand_id
1 'polypeptide(L)'
;MEHIINSLPFNWALLLTIIGEFLLPCILKYFYKGYDAKKMVMSALGSPESPVRKIYNIWLIWLGIFLSFTSILYFIKAKDVSMIVAILQLISILTFAIGAGILSGLFSVNESKDVVTIASKIHGAGAAIGFMTLLFFPLLSAILAFEMGDIAFGIICTFTRWYNKKHQRSYYMSKVGFVRNSIYEKGLKKMAGA
;
A
#
# COMPACT_ATOMS: atom_id res chain seq x y z
N MET A 1 -23.28 1.17 -15.91
CA MET A 1 -22.08 0.95 -15.08
C MET A 1 -21.26 -0.27 -15.51
N GLU A 2 -21.89 -1.40 -15.82
CA GLU A 2 -21.18 -2.56 -16.39
C GLU A 2 -20.42 -2.23 -17.67
N HIS A 3 -20.96 -1.36 -18.50
CA HIS A 3 -20.30 -0.91 -19.73
C HIS A 3 -18.94 -0.23 -19.47
N ILE A 4 -18.80 0.44 -18.32
CA ILE A 4 -17.54 1.13 -17.94
C ILE A 4 -16.48 0.10 -17.53
N ILE A 5 -16.85 -0.84 -16.65
CA ILE A 5 -15.91 -1.87 -16.13
C ILE A 5 -15.37 -2.76 -17.26
N ASN A 6 -16.23 -3.06 -18.24
CA ASN A 6 -15.87 -3.91 -19.38
C ASN A 6 -15.24 -3.09 -20.53
N SER A 7 -15.12 -1.77 -20.38
CA SER A 7 -14.54 -0.94 -21.43
C SER A 7 -13.01 -1.06 -21.47
N LEU A 8 -12.46 -1.16 -22.68
CA LEU A 8 -11.02 -1.23 -22.88
C LEU A 8 -10.28 0.00 -22.29
N PRO A 9 -10.78 1.26 -22.46
CA PRO A 9 -10.14 2.43 -21.87
C PRO A 9 -10.06 2.38 -20.34
N PHE A 10 -11.10 1.91 -19.66
CA PHE A 10 -11.10 1.80 -18.19
C PHE A 10 -10.07 0.77 -17.71
N ASN A 11 -10.01 -0.38 -18.35
CA ASN A 11 -9.05 -1.43 -18.00
C ASN A 11 -7.60 -0.98 -18.23
N TRP A 12 -7.33 -0.24 -19.33
CA TRP A 12 -6.02 0.38 -19.55
C TRP A 12 -5.70 1.45 -18.49
N ALA A 13 -6.67 2.29 -18.12
CA ALA A 13 -6.47 3.30 -17.07
C ALA A 13 -6.14 2.64 -15.72
N LEU A 14 -6.82 1.54 -15.37
CA LEU A 14 -6.55 0.79 -14.16
C LEU A 14 -5.14 0.17 -14.19
N LEU A 15 -4.77 -0.49 -15.29
CA LEU A 15 -3.46 -1.09 -15.47
C LEU A 15 -2.35 -0.03 -15.39
N LEU A 16 -2.50 1.09 -16.08
CA LEU A 16 -1.54 2.20 -16.05
C LEU A 16 -1.42 2.83 -14.67
N THR A 17 -2.51 2.93 -13.91
CA THR A 17 -2.49 3.43 -12.55
C THR A 17 -1.71 2.47 -11.63
N ILE A 18 -1.93 1.17 -11.75
CA ILE A 18 -1.21 0.16 -10.96
C ILE A 18 0.29 0.16 -11.33
N ILE A 19 0.63 0.17 -12.60
CA ILE A 19 2.03 0.25 -13.06
C ILE A 19 2.67 1.55 -12.59
N GLY A 20 1.94 2.67 -12.68
CA GLY A 20 2.40 3.98 -12.26
C GLY A 20 2.75 4.05 -10.79
N GLU A 21 2.04 3.34 -9.91
CA GLU A 21 2.34 3.27 -8.48
C GLU A 21 3.73 2.71 -8.20
N PHE A 22 4.20 1.77 -8.99
CA PHE A 22 5.55 1.23 -8.87
C PHE A 22 6.59 2.04 -9.64
N LEU A 23 6.23 2.50 -10.83
CA LEU A 23 7.16 3.14 -11.74
C LEU A 23 7.48 4.59 -11.33
N LEU A 24 6.47 5.36 -10.92
CA LEU A 24 6.64 6.77 -10.59
C LEU A 24 7.65 7.01 -9.46
N PRO A 25 7.59 6.32 -8.31
CA PRO A 25 8.61 6.46 -7.27
C PRO A 25 10.01 6.07 -7.74
N CYS A 26 10.10 5.06 -8.62
CA CYS A 26 11.37 4.65 -9.23
C CYS A 26 11.98 5.73 -10.13
N ILE A 27 11.14 6.52 -10.78
CA ILE A 27 11.59 7.66 -11.60
C ILE A 27 11.91 8.85 -10.69
N LEU A 28 11.02 9.21 -9.78
CA LEU A 28 11.15 10.40 -8.94
C LEU A 28 12.38 10.38 -8.03
N LYS A 29 12.83 9.20 -7.59
CA LYS A 29 14.05 9.07 -6.77
C LYS A 29 15.30 9.66 -7.44
N TYR A 30 15.40 9.69 -8.77
CA TYR A 30 16.54 10.24 -9.49
C TYR A 30 16.56 11.77 -9.47
N PHE A 31 15.42 12.41 -9.20
CA PHE A 31 15.27 13.85 -9.10
C PHE A 31 15.40 14.38 -7.65
N TYR A 32 15.57 13.48 -6.68
CA TYR A 32 15.78 13.85 -5.29
C TYR A 32 17.20 13.50 -4.84
N LYS A 33 18.13 14.48 -4.91
CA LYS A 33 19.50 14.33 -4.44
C LYS A 33 19.52 14.00 -2.94
N GLY A 34 20.18 12.90 -2.56
CA GLY A 34 20.24 12.43 -1.18
C GLY A 34 19.18 11.36 -0.83
N TYR A 35 18.21 11.09 -1.71
CA TYR A 35 17.28 9.98 -1.49
C TYR A 35 17.97 8.63 -1.67
N ASP A 36 17.98 7.82 -0.62
CA ASP A 36 18.51 6.46 -0.63
C ASP A 36 17.37 5.46 -0.34
N ALA A 37 16.92 4.77 -1.38
CA ALA A 37 15.84 3.78 -1.27
C ALA A 37 16.15 2.60 -0.34
N LYS A 38 17.42 2.38 0.05
CA LYS A 38 17.80 1.35 1.04
C LYS A 38 17.64 1.83 2.48
N LYS A 39 17.67 3.14 2.72
CA LYS A 39 17.62 3.77 4.05
C LYS A 39 16.33 4.53 4.30
N MET A 40 15.74 5.11 3.25
CA MET A 40 14.55 5.95 3.33
C MET A 40 13.31 5.18 2.87
N VAL A 41 12.18 5.52 3.46
CA VAL A 41 10.87 4.98 3.03
C VAL A 41 10.42 5.69 1.75
N MET A 42 9.63 5.02 0.92
CA MET A 42 9.14 5.58 -0.34
C MET A 42 8.33 6.88 -0.13
N SER A 43 7.58 6.97 0.97
CA SER A 43 6.81 8.17 1.31
C SER A 43 7.67 9.41 1.63
N ALA A 44 8.98 9.26 1.81
CA ALA A 44 9.89 10.41 1.93
C ALA A 44 9.98 11.23 0.64
N LEU A 45 9.60 10.66 -0.52
CA LEU A 45 9.43 11.43 -1.77
C LEU A 45 8.34 12.50 -1.65
N GLY A 46 7.39 12.33 -0.73
CA GLY A 46 6.33 13.29 -0.43
C GLY A 46 6.64 14.22 0.76
N SER A 47 7.83 14.13 1.38
CA SER A 47 8.22 14.96 2.53
C SER A 47 8.34 16.44 2.16
N PRO A 48 8.26 17.37 3.14
CA PRO A 48 8.40 18.81 2.91
C PRO A 48 9.70 19.19 2.20
N GLU A 49 10.78 18.47 2.45
CA GLU A 49 12.14 18.71 1.95
C GLU A 49 12.34 18.17 0.53
N SER A 50 11.43 17.30 0.07
CA SER A 50 11.55 16.65 -1.23
C SER A 50 11.24 17.60 -2.39
N PRO A 51 12.13 17.75 -3.39
CA PRO A 51 11.87 18.56 -4.58
C PRO A 51 10.75 17.98 -5.46
N VAL A 52 10.46 16.69 -5.34
CA VAL A 52 9.42 15.98 -6.11
C VAL A 52 8.11 15.82 -5.34
N ARG A 53 8.01 16.41 -4.14
CA ARG A 53 6.87 16.32 -3.22
C ARG A 53 5.52 16.52 -3.92
N LYS A 54 5.38 17.61 -4.69
CA LYS A 54 4.11 17.95 -5.32
C LYS A 54 3.63 16.86 -6.29
N ILE A 55 4.54 16.37 -7.13
CA ILE A 55 4.22 15.34 -8.13
C ILE A 55 3.83 14.04 -7.42
N TYR A 56 4.62 13.62 -6.43
CA TYR A 56 4.36 12.40 -5.68
C TYR A 56 3.04 12.45 -4.91
N ASN A 57 2.76 13.55 -4.20
CA ASN A 57 1.55 13.70 -3.40
C ASN A 57 0.28 13.82 -4.28
N ILE A 58 0.35 14.54 -5.40
CA ILE A 58 -0.76 14.60 -6.38
C ILE A 58 -1.04 13.19 -6.94
N TRP A 59 0.00 12.42 -7.23
CA TRP A 59 -0.15 11.04 -7.68
C TRP A 59 -0.85 10.17 -6.64
N LEU A 60 -0.48 10.24 -5.37
CA LEU A 60 -1.14 9.48 -4.30
C LEU A 60 -2.61 9.83 -4.15
N ILE A 61 -2.96 11.12 -4.22
CA ILE A 61 -4.36 11.58 -4.19
C ILE A 61 -5.13 11.03 -5.39
N TRP A 62 -4.56 11.14 -6.60
CA TRP A 62 -5.14 10.57 -7.80
C TRP A 62 -5.37 9.06 -7.67
N LEU A 63 -4.36 8.33 -7.23
CA LEU A 63 -4.43 6.89 -6.97
C LEU A 63 -5.59 6.56 -6.03
N GLY A 64 -5.68 7.27 -4.90
CA GLY A 64 -6.73 7.06 -3.91
C GLY A 64 -8.13 7.34 -4.46
N ILE A 65 -8.32 8.44 -5.20
CA ILE A 65 -9.61 8.77 -5.82
C ILE A 65 -9.98 7.72 -6.87
N PHE A 66 -9.04 7.36 -7.74
CA PHE A 66 -9.30 6.41 -8.82
C PHE A 66 -9.60 4.99 -8.29
N LEU A 67 -8.86 4.52 -7.28
CA LEU A 67 -9.14 3.25 -6.63
C LEU A 67 -10.47 3.25 -5.87
N SER A 68 -10.84 4.36 -5.24
CA SER A 68 -12.17 4.48 -4.59
C SER A 68 -13.30 4.36 -5.61
N PHE A 69 -13.18 5.06 -6.73
CA PHE A 69 -14.15 4.96 -7.83
C PHE A 69 -14.21 3.53 -8.39
N THR A 70 -13.05 2.94 -8.67
CA THR A 70 -12.94 1.57 -9.18
C THR A 70 -13.56 0.55 -8.22
N SER A 71 -13.33 0.69 -6.91
CA SER A 71 -13.87 -0.23 -5.91
C SER A 71 -15.40 -0.22 -5.84
N ILE A 72 -16.02 0.97 -6.01
CA ILE A 72 -17.48 1.09 -6.06
C ILE A 72 -18.05 0.40 -7.30
N LEU A 73 -17.40 0.57 -8.46
CA LEU A 73 -17.81 -0.11 -9.68
C LEU A 73 -17.72 -1.64 -9.54
N TYR A 74 -16.63 -2.16 -9.00
CA TYR A 74 -16.45 -3.59 -8.77
C TYR A 74 -17.44 -4.14 -7.73
N PHE A 75 -17.74 -3.38 -6.68
CA PHE A 75 -18.76 -3.76 -5.71
C PHE A 75 -20.12 -3.99 -6.37
N ILE A 76 -20.55 -3.08 -7.27
CA ILE A 76 -21.84 -3.22 -7.97
C ILE A 76 -21.91 -4.52 -8.77
N LYS A 77 -20.78 -4.96 -9.34
CA LYS A 77 -20.71 -6.22 -10.09
C LYS A 77 -20.61 -7.44 -9.17
N ALA A 78 -19.87 -7.34 -8.08
CA ALA A 78 -19.58 -8.46 -7.19
C ALA A 78 -20.72 -8.79 -6.22
N LYS A 79 -21.56 -7.81 -5.87
CA LYS A 79 -22.67 -7.96 -4.90
C LYS A 79 -23.69 -9.03 -5.29
N ASP A 80 -23.88 -9.26 -6.59
CA ASP A 80 -24.84 -10.24 -7.11
C ASP A 80 -24.30 -11.68 -7.00
N VAL A 81 -22.98 -11.84 -6.84
CA VAL A 81 -22.34 -13.13 -6.57
C VAL A 81 -22.34 -13.41 -5.07
N SER A 82 -21.77 -12.49 -4.28
CA SER A 82 -21.74 -12.60 -2.82
C SER A 82 -21.72 -11.21 -2.19
N MET A 83 -22.85 -10.78 -1.64
CA MET A 83 -23.00 -9.46 -1.02
C MET A 83 -21.99 -9.24 0.11
N ILE A 84 -21.80 -10.23 0.98
CA ILE A 84 -20.89 -10.12 2.15
C ILE A 84 -19.45 -9.95 1.68
N VAL A 85 -19.00 -10.79 0.75
CA VAL A 85 -17.62 -10.73 0.24
C VAL A 85 -17.39 -9.42 -0.52
N ALA A 86 -18.37 -8.97 -1.30
CA ALA A 86 -18.31 -7.70 -2.03
C ALA A 86 -18.19 -6.49 -1.08
N ILE A 87 -18.93 -6.46 0.02
CA ILE A 87 -18.82 -5.42 1.06
C ILE A 87 -17.43 -5.44 1.69
N LEU A 88 -16.91 -6.60 2.06
CA LEU A 88 -15.59 -6.72 2.66
C LEU A 88 -14.48 -6.28 1.70
N GLN A 89 -14.60 -6.60 0.40
CA GLN A 89 -13.68 -6.11 -0.63
C GLN A 89 -13.75 -4.58 -0.77
N LEU A 90 -14.96 -4.02 -0.82
CA LEU A 90 -15.17 -2.57 -0.90
C LEU A 90 -14.50 -1.86 0.29
N ILE A 91 -14.76 -2.33 1.52
CA ILE A 91 -14.15 -1.79 2.74
C ILE A 91 -12.62 -1.88 2.65
N SER A 92 -12.08 -3.03 2.22
CA SER A 92 -10.64 -3.25 2.12
C SER A 92 -9.97 -2.23 1.19
N ILE A 93 -10.50 -2.07 -0.03
CA ILE A 93 -9.92 -1.13 -1.01
C ILE A 93 -10.16 0.32 -0.62
N LEU A 94 -11.37 0.68 -0.13
CA LEU A 94 -11.64 2.05 0.29
C LEU A 94 -10.75 2.49 1.45
N THR A 95 -10.53 1.61 2.43
CA THR A 95 -9.63 1.91 3.54
C THR A 95 -8.19 2.13 3.06
N PHE A 96 -7.72 1.32 2.12
CA PHE A 96 -6.41 1.51 1.48
C PHE A 96 -6.38 2.80 0.65
N ALA A 97 -7.35 3.02 -0.21
CA ALA A 97 -7.42 4.18 -1.11
C ALA A 97 -7.47 5.51 -0.34
N ILE A 98 -8.25 5.56 0.72
CA ILE A 98 -8.33 6.75 1.58
C ILE A 98 -7.08 6.86 2.45
N GLY A 99 -6.66 5.81 3.14
CA GLY A 99 -5.57 5.84 4.10
C GLY A 99 -4.20 5.98 3.45
N ALA A 100 -3.84 5.06 2.58
CA ALA A 100 -2.54 5.03 1.92
C ALA A 100 -2.46 5.93 0.66
N GLY A 101 -3.60 6.24 0.04
CA GLY A 101 -3.68 7.17 -1.08
C GLY A 101 -3.94 8.60 -0.62
N ILE A 102 -5.21 8.95 -0.37
CA ILE A 102 -5.64 10.34 -0.15
C ILE A 102 -4.98 10.96 1.08
N LEU A 103 -5.08 10.32 2.26
CA LEU A 103 -4.49 10.87 3.49
C LEU A 103 -2.97 10.96 3.39
N SER A 104 -2.33 9.97 2.77
CA SER A 104 -0.88 10.00 2.56
C SER A 104 -0.42 11.09 1.59
N GLY A 105 -1.24 11.44 0.61
CA GLY A 105 -0.96 12.55 -0.29
C GLY A 105 -1.23 13.93 0.31
N LEU A 106 -2.20 14.04 1.23
CA LEU A 106 -2.52 15.31 1.91
C LEU A 106 -1.59 15.58 3.10
N PHE A 107 -1.26 14.56 3.87
CA PHE A 107 -0.44 14.64 5.09
C PHE A 107 0.91 13.98 4.85
N SER A 108 1.95 14.78 4.67
CA SER A 108 3.29 14.27 4.39
C SER A 108 3.96 13.68 5.64
N VAL A 109 4.81 12.69 5.44
CA VAL A 109 5.79 12.29 6.48
C VAL A 109 6.93 13.29 6.55
N ASN A 110 7.64 13.33 7.68
CA ASN A 110 8.90 14.04 7.77
C ASN A 110 10.05 13.17 7.24
N GLU A 111 11.10 13.80 6.77
CA GLU A 111 12.30 13.10 6.27
C GLU A 111 12.98 12.33 7.41
N SER A 112 13.11 12.97 8.59
CA SER A 112 13.62 12.32 9.79
C SER A 112 12.51 11.65 10.59
N LYS A 113 12.76 10.42 11.03
CA LYS A 113 11.85 9.67 11.92
C LYS A 113 11.80 10.23 13.35
N ASP A 114 12.76 11.07 13.71
CA ASP A 114 12.85 11.67 15.03
C ASP A 114 11.89 12.85 15.20
N VAL A 115 11.43 13.42 14.10
CA VAL A 115 10.45 14.52 14.11
C VAL A 115 9.05 13.96 13.90
N VAL A 116 8.25 13.96 14.97
CA VAL A 116 6.87 13.46 14.95
C VAL A 116 5.89 14.62 14.90
N THR A 117 5.23 14.82 13.76
CA THR A 117 4.16 15.82 13.59
C THR A 117 2.78 15.17 13.56
N ILE A 118 1.72 15.95 13.71
CA ILE A 118 0.34 15.47 13.54
C ILE A 118 0.14 14.94 12.11
N ALA A 119 0.70 15.63 11.10
CA ALA A 119 0.64 15.19 9.72
C ALA A 119 1.28 13.81 9.54
N SER A 120 2.49 13.58 10.09
CA SER A 120 3.17 12.30 10.00
C SER A 120 2.44 11.16 10.74
N LYS A 121 1.73 11.48 11.83
CA LYS A 121 0.88 10.51 12.55
C LYS A 121 -0.34 10.10 11.70
N ILE A 122 -1.03 11.08 11.10
CA ILE A 122 -2.19 10.81 10.22
C ILE A 122 -1.75 9.97 9.03
N HIS A 123 -0.67 10.37 8.35
CA HIS A 123 -0.08 9.60 7.25
C HIS A 123 0.23 8.16 7.67
N GLY A 124 1.00 8.00 8.76
CA GLY A 124 1.43 6.69 9.23
C GLY A 124 0.27 5.79 9.64
N ALA A 125 -0.72 6.32 10.38
CA ALA A 125 -1.91 5.57 10.78
C ALA A 125 -2.77 5.20 9.57
N GLY A 126 -3.04 6.14 8.67
CA GLY A 126 -3.82 5.90 7.45
C GLY A 126 -3.17 4.85 6.56
N ALA A 127 -1.87 4.97 6.30
CA ALA A 127 -1.12 3.99 5.52
C ALA A 127 -1.11 2.61 6.20
N ALA A 128 -0.84 2.54 7.52
CA ALA A 128 -0.78 1.28 8.24
C ALA A 128 -2.12 0.54 8.19
N ILE A 129 -3.24 1.22 8.51
CA ILE A 129 -4.58 0.63 8.46
C ILE A 129 -4.92 0.22 7.02
N GLY A 130 -4.64 1.09 6.04
CA GLY A 130 -4.89 0.82 4.63
C GLY A 130 -4.16 -0.43 4.13
N PHE A 131 -2.86 -0.55 4.38
CA PHE A 131 -2.10 -1.74 3.98
C PHE A 131 -2.54 -3.00 4.73
N MET A 132 -2.89 -2.90 6.01
CA MET A 132 -3.39 -4.06 6.78
C MET A 132 -4.71 -4.59 6.22
N THR A 133 -5.64 -3.71 5.84
CA THR A 133 -6.91 -4.13 5.25
C THR A 133 -6.73 -4.67 3.83
N LEU A 134 -5.82 -4.10 3.03
CA LEU A 134 -5.53 -4.57 1.68
C LEU A 134 -5.01 -6.02 1.65
N LEU A 135 -4.37 -6.50 2.72
CA LEU A 135 -3.91 -7.89 2.81
C LEU A 135 -5.05 -8.92 2.70
N PHE A 136 -6.28 -8.52 3.01
CA PHE A 136 -7.44 -9.42 2.88
C PHE A 136 -8.00 -9.45 1.45
N PHE A 137 -7.70 -8.46 0.64
CA PHE A 137 -8.26 -8.33 -0.71
C PHE A 137 -8.00 -9.55 -1.61
N PRO A 138 -6.76 -10.11 -1.70
CA PRO A 138 -6.52 -11.31 -2.52
C PRO A 138 -7.33 -12.53 -2.06
N LEU A 139 -7.53 -12.69 -0.73
CA LEU A 139 -8.35 -13.78 -0.21
C LEU A 139 -9.82 -13.63 -0.59
N LEU A 140 -10.36 -12.42 -0.43
CA LEU A 140 -11.74 -12.10 -0.78
C LEU A 140 -11.96 -12.27 -2.28
N SER A 141 -10.97 -11.90 -3.10
CA SER A 141 -11.00 -12.11 -4.55
C SER A 141 -10.96 -13.58 -4.93
N ALA A 142 -10.20 -14.40 -4.19
CA ALA A 142 -10.18 -15.85 -4.40
C ALA A 142 -11.56 -16.48 -4.11
N ILE A 143 -12.21 -16.07 -3.00
CA ILE A 143 -13.55 -16.56 -2.63
C ILE A 143 -14.54 -16.24 -3.75
N LEU A 144 -14.62 -14.97 -4.20
CA LEU A 144 -15.52 -14.59 -5.30
C LEU A 144 -15.21 -15.34 -6.59
N ALA A 145 -13.95 -15.53 -6.93
CA ALA A 145 -13.57 -16.27 -8.13
C ALA A 145 -14.06 -17.72 -8.08
N PHE A 146 -13.91 -18.39 -6.93
CA PHE A 146 -14.41 -19.76 -6.77
C PHE A 146 -15.94 -19.83 -6.81
N GLU A 147 -16.66 -18.87 -6.20
CA GLU A 147 -18.11 -18.77 -6.29
C GLU A 147 -18.61 -18.55 -7.74
N MET A 148 -17.81 -17.84 -8.56
CA MET A 148 -18.07 -17.63 -9.99
C MET A 148 -17.65 -18.82 -10.87
N GLY A 149 -16.99 -19.84 -10.32
CA GLY A 149 -16.45 -20.97 -11.09
C GLY A 149 -15.11 -20.68 -11.80
N ASP A 150 -14.50 -19.53 -11.58
CA ASP A 150 -13.18 -19.19 -12.12
C ASP A 150 -12.06 -19.74 -11.22
N ILE A 151 -11.83 -21.04 -11.36
CA ILE A 151 -10.86 -21.77 -10.56
C ILE A 151 -9.43 -21.25 -10.78
N ALA A 152 -9.08 -20.89 -12.01
CA ALA A 152 -7.74 -20.42 -12.36
C ALA A 152 -7.41 -19.10 -11.64
N PHE A 153 -8.32 -18.12 -11.71
CA PHE A 153 -8.15 -16.85 -11.03
C PHE A 153 -8.18 -17.00 -9.49
N GLY A 154 -9.04 -17.87 -8.96
CA GLY A 154 -9.08 -18.20 -7.53
C GLY A 154 -7.76 -18.75 -7.01
N ILE A 155 -7.11 -19.65 -7.74
CA ILE A 155 -5.78 -20.20 -7.41
C ILE A 155 -4.72 -19.09 -7.44
N ILE A 156 -4.70 -18.24 -8.48
CA ILE A 156 -3.75 -17.12 -8.58
C ILE A 156 -3.87 -16.19 -7.38
N CYS A 157 -5.08 -15.78 -7.01
CA CYS A 157 -5.33 -14.92 -5.85
C CYS A 157 -4.89 -15.56 -4.53
N THR A 158 -5.14 -16.87 -4.36
CA THR A 158 -4.70 -17.62 -3.18
C THR A 158 -3.18 -17.71 -3.09
N PHE A 159 -2.52 -17.97 -4.22
CA PHE A 159 -1.05 -18.03 -4.28
C PHE A 159 -0.42 -16.67 -3.99
N THR A 160 -0.96 -15.58 -4.48
CA THR A 160 -0.50 -14.20 -4.21
C THR A 160 -0.56 -13.91 -2.72
N ARG A 161 -1.63 -14.31 -2.02
CA ARG A 161 -1.75 -14.18 -0.57
C ARG A 161 -0.69 -15.01 0.18
N TRP A 162 -0.49 -16.27 -0.22
CA TRP A 162 0.49 -17.15 0.41
C TRP A 162 1.91 -16.60 0.24
N TYR A 163 2.26 -16.14 -0.94
CA TYR A 163 3.55 -15.53 -1.25
C TYR A 163 3.79 -14.29 -0.39
N ASN A 164 2.83 -13.39 -0.30
CA ASN A 164 2.90 -12.18 0.52
C ASN A 164 3.08 -12.51 2.01
N LYS A 165 2.34 -13.49 2.54
CA LYS A 165 2.47 -13.94 3.93
C LYS A 165 3.87 -14.47 4.23
N LYS A 166 4.46 -15.24 3.32
CA LYS A 166 5.81 -15.79 3.47
C LYS A 166 6.87 -14.69 3.49
N HIS A 167 6.78 -13.73 2.57
CA HIS A 167 7.72 -12.60 2.50
C HIS A 167 7.59 -11.64 3.69
N GLN A 168 6.38 -11.32 4.11
CA GLN A 168 6.16 -10.52 5.32
C GLN A 168 6.78 -11.17 6.55
N ARG A 169 6.55 -12.47 6.76
CA ARG A 169 7.14 -13.18 7.89
C ARG A 169 8.67 -13.12 7.89
N SER A 170 9.29 -13.31 6.73
CA SER A 170 10.74 -13.19 6.57
C SER A 170 11.24 -11.78 6.89
N TYR A 171 10.55 -10.75 6.40
CA TYR A 171 10.89 -9.35 6.65
C TYR A 171 10.78 -8.96 8.13
N TYR A 172 9.68 -9.35 8.80
CA TYR A 172 9.51 -9.10 10.25
C TYR A 172 10.53 -9.85 11.08
N MET A 173 10.83 -11.11 10.76
CA MET A 173 11.84 -11.89 11.49
C MET A 173 13.23 -11.30 11.33
N SER A 174 13.59 -10.79 10.16
CA SER A 174 14.88 -10.09 9.95
C SER A 174 14.96 -8.78 10.74
N LYS A 175 13.88 -7.99 10.77
CA LYS A 175 13.82 -6.74 11.58
C LYS A 175 13.86 -7.00 13.08
N VAL A 176 13.13 -8.00 13.58
CA VAL A 176 13.14 -8.38 14.99
C VAL A 176 14.53 -8.86 15.39
N GLY A 177 15.20 -9.67 14.55
CA GLY A 177 16.58 -10.08 14.75
C GLY A 177 17.56 -8.90 14.81
N PHE A 178 17.41 -7.93 13.90
CA PHE A 178 18.23 -6.73 13.89
C PHE A 178 18.05 -5.86 15.14
N VAL A 179 16.80 -5.63 15.58
CA VAL A 179 16.50 -4.86 16.80
C VAL A 179 17.05 -5.57 18.03
N ARG A 180 16.87 -6.87 18.12
CA ARG A 180 17.42 -7.67 19.23
C ARG A 180 18.94 -7.58 19.33
N ASN A 181 19.65 -7.72 18.19
CA ASN A 181 21.11 -7.62 18.18
C ASN A 181 21.59 -6.21 18.54
N SER A 182 20.90 -5.17 18.07
CA SER A 182 21.22 -3.78 18.41
C SER A 182 21.06 -3.48 19.90
N ILE A 183 20.02 -4.04 20.55
CA ILE A 183 19.80 -3.90 21.99
C ILE A 183 20.89 -4.67 22.77
N TYR A 184 21.26 -5.85 22.30
CA TYR A 184 22.30 -6.66 22.93
C TYR A 184 23.68 -5.98 22.87
N GLU A 185 24.06 -5.44 21.73
CA GLU A 185 25.32 -4.67 21.58
C GLU A 185 25.36 -3.40 22.44
N LYS A 186 24.24 -2.66 22.53
CA LYS A 186 24.13 -1.49 23.42
C LYS A 186 24.25 -1.88 24.89
N GLY A 187 23.67 -3.00 25.27
CA GLY A 187 23.79 -3.55 26.63
C GLY A 187 25.23 -3.94 26.98
N LEU A 188 25.92 -4.63 26.07
CA LEU A 188 27.33 -5.02 26.26
C LEU A 188 28.27 -3.82 26.35
N LYS A 189 28.08 -2.79 25.48
CA LYS A 189 28.89 -1.55 25.55
C LYS A 189 28.67 -0.78 26.86
N LYS A 190 27.46 -0.82 27.41
CA LYS A 190 27.16 -0.17 28.70
C LYS A 190 27.78 -0.91 29.89
N MET A 191 27.91 -2.23 29.80
CA MET A 191 28.58 -3.04 30.85
C MET A 191 30.11 -3.00 30.74
N ALA A 192 30.66 -2.84 29.54
CA ALA A 192 32.10 -2.76 29.32
C ALA A 192 32.69 -1.33 29.57
N GLY A 193 31.86 -0.31 29.74
CA GLY A 193 32.26 1.05 30.06
C GLY A 193 31.99 1.47 31.53
N ALA A 194 31.61 0.51 32.39
CA ALA A 194 31.51 0.64 33.84
C ALA A 194 32.66 -0.13 34.50
#